data_cb85ded24bfbcca285a2d7cc1967f32b
#
_entry.id   cb85ded24bfbcca285a2d7cc1967f32b
#
_cell.length_a   1.000
_cell.length_b   1.000
_cell.length_c   1.000
_cell.angle_alpha   90.00
_cell.angle_beta   90.00
_cell.angle_gamma   90.00
#
_symmetry.space_group_name_H-M   'P 1'
#
loop_
_entity.id
_entity.type
_entity.pdbx_description
1 polymer ?
#
loop_
_entity_poly.entity_id
_entity_poly.type
_entity_poly.pdbx_seq_one_letter_code
_entity_poly.pdbx_strand_id
1 'polypeptide(L)'
;MPVTIKDVAALAGVSPSTVSRTCKDHPSISRETKEKVRRAMAQLGYEPNFQASNLASQNSRTIGIILPVSEQEAYQNSFYLETIRGISQLCNQKQYINTVITGENEEEILDAIRAMARSGQAEGFIVLYSRKHDPIVEYLCEKELLYVLIGKAYRNANQTIYVDNDNVLAGREAASYLIEMGHQRIAYISADNTLLFAEDRKTGYAAALLEHQLPIRPEYCVEMNCRPDQRSAVLENLLSSPDRPTAILVSDDILAMFVAGACGSLRLSIPDDLSILSFNNSLFAQLSFPQLTSVDVNARQLGIEAASQMISHIENPGLPATKIIVPHVLVERKSCSPPS
;
A
#
# COMPACT_ATOMS: atom_id res chain seq x y z
N MET A 1 -42.92 -8.16 -6.49
CA MET A 1 -42.09 -7.35 -7.42
C MET A 1 -41.15 -6.50 -6.57
N PRO A 2 -39.96 -6.21 -6.99
CA PRO A 2 -39.09 -5.31 -6.24
C PRO A 2 -39.71 -3.91 -6.22
N VAL A 3 -39.63 -3.25 -5.07
CA VAL A 3 -40.12 -1.88 -4.88
C VAL A 3 -39.29 -0.93 -5.74
N THR A 4 -39.95 0.01 -6.41
CA THR A 4 -39.33 0.94 -7.34
C THR A 4 -39.37 2.39 -6.82
N ILE A 5 -38.58 3.28 -7.40
CA ILE A 5 -38.60 4.71 -7.09
C ILE A 5 -39.99 5.32 -7.36
N LYS A 6 -40.76 4.73 -8.28
CA LYS A 6 -42.15 5.20 -8.58
C LYS A 6 -43.09 4.87 -7.44
N ASP A 7 -42.90 3.74 -6.76
CA ASP A 7 -43.78 3.35 -5.62
C ASP A 7 -43.50 4.25 -4.42
N VAL A 8 -42.24 4.60 -4.16
CA VAL A 8 -41.86 5.59 -3.13
C VAL A 8 -42.43 6.96 -3.46
N ALA A 9 -42.37 7.39 -4.71
CA ALA A 9 -42.91 8.68 -5.17
C ALA A 9 -44.40 8.74 -4.97
N ALA A 10 -45.13 7.68 -5.32
CA ALA A 10 -46.56 7.56 -5.11
C ALA A 10 -46.95 7.64 -3.62
N LEU A 11 -46.25 6.88 -2.76
CA LEU A 11 -46.51 6.87 -1.31
C LEU A 11 -46.19 8.22 -0.65
N ALA A 12 -45.09 8.86 -1.06
CA ALA A 12 -44.67 10.16 -0.54
C ALA A 12 -45.43 11.34 -1.17
N GLY A 13 -46.24 11.14 -2.22
CA GLY A 13 -46.96 12.19 -2.94
C GLY A 13 -46.06 13.21 -3.62
N VAL A 14 -44.93 12.74 -4.21
CA VAL A 14 -43.94 13.58 -4.90
C VAL A 14 -43.56 12.97 -6.26
N SER A 15 -42.82 13.69 -7.07
CA SER A 15 -42.33 13.13 -8.33
C SER A 15 -41.14 12.15 -8.10
N PRO A 16 -40.90 11.17 -9.00
CA PRO A 16 -39.71 10.30 -8.92
C PRO A 16 -38.41 11.09 -8.92
N SER A 17 -38.33 12.22 -9.63
CA SER A 17 -37.17 13.12 -9.60
C SER A 17 -36.94 13.76 -8.23
N THR A 18 -38.03 14.06 -7.46
CA THR A 18 -37.93 14.55 -6.08
C THR A 18 -37.38 13.47 -5.15
N VAL A 19 -37.84 12.22 -5.31
CA VAL A 19 -37.28 11.09 -4.57
C VAL A 19 -35.78 10.92 -4.87
N SER A 20 -35.38 10.92 -6.14
CA SER A 20 -33.96 10.81 -6.57
C SER A 20 -33.12 11.94 -5.98
N ARG A 21 -33.58 13.19 -6.00
CA ARG A 21 -32.90 14.33 -5.39
C ARG A 21 -32.81 14.21 -3.87
N THR A 22 -33.82 13.65 -3.23
CA THR A 22 -33.81 13.39 -1.78
C THR A 22 -32.81 12.33 -1.40
N CYS A 23 -32.68 11.25 -2.19
CA CYS A 23 -31.64 10.22 -1.99
C CYS A 23 -30.22 10.80 -2.07
N LYS A 24 -30.03 11.83 -2.90
CA LYS A 24 -28.73 12.56 -3.05
C LYS A 24 -28.60 13.74 -2.08
N ASP A 25 -29.51 13.88 -1.13
CA ASP A 25 -29.58 14.99 -0.16
C ASP A 25 -29.53 16.40 -0.76
N HIS A 26 -29.98 16.54 -2.02
CA HIS A 26 -29.87 17.78 -2.79
C HIS A 26 -30.46 19.00 -2.05
N PRO A 27 -29.73 20.16 -2.04
CA PRO A 27 -30.16 21.34 -1.26
C PRO A 27 -31.47 21.98 -1.74
N SER A 28 -31.88 21.73 -2.99
CA SER A 28 -33.15 22.27 -3.51
C SER A 28 -34.40 21.61 -2.94
N ILE A 29 -34.27 20.52 -2.17
CA ILE A 29 -35.39 19.81 -1.56
C ILE A 29 -35.52 20.23 -0.09
N SER A 30 -36.71 20.67 0.32
CA SER A 30 -36.96 21.08 1.69
C SER A 30 -36.78 19.93 2.68
N ARG A 31 -36.43 20.27 3.92
CA ARG A 31 -36.25 19.28 5.00
C ARG A 31 -37.50 18.44 5.22
N GLU A 32 -38.67 19.07 5.21
CA GLU A 32 -39.95 18.39 5.36
C GLU A 32 -40.20 17.35 4.26
N THR A 33 -39.92 17.72 3.01
CA THR A 33 -40.05 16.81 1.86
C THR A 33 -39.04 15.65 1.95
N LYS A 34 -37.82 15.93 2.38
CA LYS A 34 -36.81 14.88 2.62
C LYS A 34 -37.24 13.87 3.67
N GLU A 35 -37.80 14.35 4.79
CA GLU A 35 -38.30 13.49 5.87
C GLU A 35 -39.51 12.65 5.43
N LYS A 36 -40.40 13.21 4.62
CA LYS A 36 -41.57 12.51 4.06
C LYS A 36 -41.15 11.38 3.12
N VAL A 37 -40.21 11.64 2.23
CA VAL A 37 -39.67 10.64 1.31
C VAL A 37 -38.89 9.54 2.06
N ARG A 38 -38.06 9.90 3.04
CA ARG A 38 -37.32 8.92 3.85
C ARG A 38 -38.23 7.98 4.64
N ARG A 39 -39.34 8.50 5.17
CA ARG A 39 -40.38 7.67 5.81
C ARG A 39 -41.03 6.70 4.82
N ALA A 40 -41.39 7.16 3.63
CA ALA A 40 -41.96 6.30 2.60
C ALA A 40 -40.98 5.21 2.14
N MET A 41 -39.67 5.54 2.00
CA MET A 41 -38.61 4.56 1.71
C MET A 41 -38.54 3.48 2.79
N ALA A 42 -38.47 3.89 4.07
CA ALA A 42 -38.40 2.95 5.19
C ALA A 42 -39.66 2.05 5.27
N GLN A 43 -40.85 2.60 5.04
CA GLN A 43 -42.10 1.84 5.06
C GLN A 43 -42.17 0.79 3.96
N LEU A 44 -41.64 1.07 2.78
CA LEU A 44 -41.66 0.18 1.63
C LEU A 44 -40.41 -0.75 1.60
N GLY A 45 -39.43 -0.57 2.49
CA GLY A 45 -38.16 -1.27 2.41
C GLY A 45 -37.38 -0.94 1.12
N TYR A 46 -37.56 0.29 0.60
CA TYR A 46 -36.91 0.72 -0.62
C TYR A 46 -35.48 1.20 -0.32
N GLU A 47 -34.54 0.54 -0.92
CA GLU A 47 -33.16 1.01 -0.97
C GLU A 47 -32.87 1.55 -2.40
N PRO A 48 -32.23 2.75 -2.50
CA PRO A 48 -31.86 3.31 -3.80
C PRO A 48 -30.96 2.33 -4.55
N ASN A 49 -31.35 1.96 -5.76
CA ASN A 49 -30.49 1.17 -6.63
C ASN A 49 -29.37 2.07 -7.16
N PHE A 50 -28.22 2.00 -6.53
CA PHE A 50 -27.03 2.74 -6.92
C PHE A 50 -26.58 2.44 -8.35
N GLN A 51 -26.74 1.20 -8.83
CA GLN A 51 -26.37 0.83 -10.22
C GLN A 51 -27.25 1.56 -11.24
N ALA A 52 -28.56 1.64 -11.01
CA ALA A 52 -29.47 2.39 -11.89
C ALA A 52 -29.23 3.92 -11.83
N SER A 53 -28.82 4.42 -10.65
CA SER A 53 -28.45 5.84 -10.47
C SER A 53 -27.13 6.16 -11.16
N ASN A 54 -26.16 5.26 -11.13
CA ASN A 54 -24.84 5.40 -11.75
C ASN A 54 -24.93 5.35 -13.28
N LEU A 55 -25.77 4.46 -13.83
CA LEU A 55 -26.08 4.45 -15.27
C LEU A 55 -26.65 5.79 -15.77
N ALA A 56 -27.45 6.47 -14.93
CA ALA A 56 -28.03 7.75 -15.30
C ALA A 56 -27.07 8.95 -15.11
N SER A 57 -26.03 8.81 -14.26
CA SER A 57 -25.08 9.89 -13.94
C SER A 57 -23.70 9.73 -14.58
N GLN A 58 -23.44 8.63 -15.26
CA GLN A 58 -22.12 8.22 -15.79
C GLN A 58 -21.00 8.13 -14.73
N ASN A 59 -21.33 8.16 -13.43
CA ASN A 59 -20.36 8.07 -12.35
C ASN A 59 -20.51 6.71 -11.66
N SER A 60 -19.52 5.83 -11.83
CA SER A 60 -19.55 4.50 -11.21
C SER A 60 -19.29 4.50 -9.70
N ARG A 61 -18.69 5.58 -9.18
CA ARG A 61 -18.18 5.68 -7.81
C ARG A 61 -17.36 4.46 -7.39
N THR A 62 -16.64 3.90 -8.34
CA THR A 62 -15.80 2.72 -8.12
C THR A 62 -14.35 3.05 -8.40
N ILE A 63 -13.47 2.62 -7.51
CA ILE A 63 -12.03 2.78 -7.58
C ILE A 63 -11.41 1.38 -7.70
N GLY A 64 -10.59 1.17 -8.74
CA GLY A 64 -9.79 -0.04 -8.89
C GLY A 64 -8.56 0.01 -8.01
N ILE A 65 -8.26 -1.06 -7.28
CA ILE A 65 -7.04 -1.21 -6.49
C ILE A 65 -6.18 -2.26 -7.16
N ILE A 66 -5.01 -1.88 -7.64
CA ILE A 66 -4.10 -2.76 -8.38
C ILE A 66 -3.02 -3.27 -7.44
N LEU A 67 -2.98 -4.59 -7.25
CA LEU A 67 -1.91 -5.30 -6.56
C LEU A 67 -0.77 -5.63 -7.55
N PRO A 68 0.47 -5.80 -7.07
CA PRO A 68 1.55 -6.27 -7.93
C PRO A 68 1.23 -7.66 -8.49
N VAL A 69 1.75 -7.95 -9.67
CA VAL A 69 1.80 -9.33 -10.18
C VAL A 69 2.57 -10.14 -9.16
N SER A 70 1.93 -11.10 -8.59
CA SER A 70 2.58 -11.85 -7.55
C SER A 70 2.12 -13.29 -7.54
N GLU A 71 3.07 -14.11 -7.69
CA GLU A 71 3.09 -15.38 -6.98
C GLU A 71 3.05 -15.09 -5.48
N GLN A 72 2.36 -15.86 -4.71
CA GLN A 72 2.20 -15.98 -3.26
C GLN A 72 2.62 -14.80 -2.33
N GLU A 73 3.68 -14.02 -2.66
CA GLU A 73 4.26 -13.01 -1.76
C GLU A 73 3.37 -11.76 -1.54
N ALA A 74 2.66 -11.27 -2.57
CA ALA A 74 1.80 -10.10 -2.39
C ALA A 74 0.61 -10.41 -1.48
N TYR A 75 0.06 -11.62 -1.55
CA TYR A 75 -1.05 -12.03 -0.69
C TYR A 75 -0.61 -12.28 0.77
N GLN A 76 0.66 -12.55 0.99
CA GLN A 76 1.21 -12.78 2.33
C GLN A 76 1.70 -11.49 2.98
N ASN A 77 1.97 -10.43 2.19
CA ASN A 77 2.45 -9.17 2.73
C ASN A 77 1.30 -8.34 3.32
N SER A 78 1.25 -8.27 4.63
CA SER A 78 0.24 -7.52 5.39
C SER A 78 0.23 -6.02 5.08
N PHE A 79 1.29 -5.46 4.47
CA PHE A 79 1.34 -4.09 3.98
C PHE A 79 0.15 -3.81 3.03
N TYR A 80 -0.07 -4.69 2.05
CA TYR A 80 -1.17 -4.52 1.09
C TYR A 80 -2.53 -4.60 1.76
N LEU A 81 -2.71 -5.53 2.71
CA LEU A 81 -3.97 -5.68 3.43
C LEU A 81 -4.31 -4.43 4.27
N GLU A 82 -3.34 -3.91 5.02
CA GLU A 82 -3.54 -2.69 5.82
C GLU A 82 -3.76 -1.45 4.94
N THR A 83 -3.08 -1.37 3.80
CA THR A 83 -3.30 -0.31 2.81
C THR A 83 -4.70 -0.37 2.22
N ILE A 84 -5.17 -1.55 1.77
CA ILE A 84 -6.54 -1.77 1.28
C ILE A 84 -7.55 -1.41 2.37
N ARG A 85 -7.29 -1.77 3.62
CA ARG A 85 -8.16 -1.41 4.75
C ARG A 85 -8.29 0.10 4.91
N GLY A 86 -7.18 0.85 4.76
CA GLY A 86 -7.19 2.31 4.77
C GLY A 86 -8.01 2.90 3.63
N ILE A 87 -7.79 2.41 2.40
CA ILE A 87 -8.57 2.80 1.21
C ILE A 87 -10.05 2.54 1.43
N SER A 88 -10.41 1.32 1.83
CA SER A 88 -11.80 0.90 2.03
C SER A 88 -12.50 1.73 3.10
N GLN A 89 -11.79 2.09 4.18
CA GLN A 89 -12.32 2.94 5.24
C GLN A 89 -12.78 4.30 4.69
N LEU A 90 -11.95 4.98 3.90
CA LEU A 90 -12.30 6.28 3.34
C LEU A 90 -13.33 6.16 2.22
N CYS A 91 -13.21 5.15 1.35
CA CYS A 91 -14.20 4.88 0.31
C CYS A 91 -15.60 4.70 0.92
N ASN A 92 -15.74 3.90 1.98
CA ASN A 92 -17.02 3.69 2.66
C ASN A 92 -17.59 5.00 3.23
N GLN A 93 -16.76 5.83 3.86
CA GLN A 93 -17.18 7.14 4.39
C GLN A 93 -17.65 8.08 3.29
N LYS A 94 -17.04 8.01 2.12
CA LYS A 94 -17.31 8.85 0.95
C LYS A 94 -18.31 8.22 -0.03
N GLN A 95 -18.87 7.04 0.30
CA GLN A 95 -19.79 6.29 -0.55
C GLN A 95 -19.20 5.90 -1.91
N TYR A 96 -17.92 5.54 -1.92
CA TYR A 96 -17.25 4.90 -3.04
C TYR A 96 -17.13 3.39 -2.80
N ILE A 97 -17.12 2.63 -3.88
CA ILE A 97 -16.83 1.19 -3.87
C ILE A 97 -15.37 1.02 -4.29
N ASN A 98 -14.67 0.05 -3.73
CA ASN A 98 -13.37 -0.35 -4.24
C ASN A 98 -13.42 -1.80 -4.73
N THR A 99 -12.66 -2.08 -5.78
CA THR A 99 -12.51 -3.41 -6.39
C THR A 99 -11.03 -3.72 -6.51
N VAL A 100 -10.61 -4.87 -6.01
CA VAL A 100 -9.22 -5.31 -6.10
C VAL A 100 -8.99 -6.00 -7.45
N ILE A 101 -7.93 -5.59 -8.12
CA ILE A 101 -7.47 -6.13 -9.41
C ILE A 101 -6.20 -6.92 -9.16
N THR A 102 -6.21 -8.19 -9.51
CA THR A 102 -5.09 -9.13 -9.38
C THR A 102 -4.97 -9.94 -10.65
N GLY A 103 -3.81 -10.54 -10.90
CA GLY A 103 -3.58 -11.45 -12.03
C GLY A 103 -2.33 -12.29 -11.80
N GLU A 104 -2.22 -13.39 -12.48
CA GLU A 104 -1.03 -14.26 -12.47
C GLU A 104 0.13 -13.65 -13.29
N ASN A 105 -0.20 -12.71 -14.18
CA ASN A 105 0.75 -11.98 -15.01
C ASN A 105 0.24 -10.55 -15.30
N GLU A 106 1.12 -9.74 -15.85
CA GLU A 106 0.83 -8.32 -16.16
C GLU A 106 -0.28 -8.15 -17.17
N GLU A 107 -0.40 -9.06 -18.17
CA GLU A 107 -1.42 -8.96 -19.22
C GLU A 107 -2.82 -9.16 -18.66
N GLU A 108 -3.02 -10.08 -17.72
CA GLU A 108 -4.31 -10.27 -17.05
C GLU A 108 -4.75 -9.02 -16.27
N ILE A 109 -3.81 -8.38 -15.57
CA ILE A 109 -4.09 -7.13 -14.87
C ILE A 109 -4.43 -6.02 -15.87
N LEU A 110 -3.67 -5.91 -16.96
CA LEU A 110 -3.95 -4.94 -18.02
C LEU A 110 -5.31 -5.17 -18.69
N ASP A 111 -5.69 -6.42 -18.93
CA ASP A 111 -7.00 -6.75 -19.49
C ASP A 111 -8.15 -6.38 -18.56
N ALA A 112 -8.00 -6.62 -17.26
CA ALA A 112 -8.97 -6.19 -16.26
C ALA A 112 -9.09 -4.65 -16.21
N ILE A 113 -7.97 -3.93 -16.23
CA ILE A 113 -7.95 -2.46 -16.29
C ILE A 113 -8.64 -1.96 -17.57
N ARG A 114 -8.31 -2.54 -18.73
CA ARG A 114 -8.92 -2.21 -20.03
C ARG A 114 -10.44 -2.40 -20.01
N ALA A 115 -10.90 -3.52 -19.46
CA ALA A 115 -12.32 -3.82 -19.36
C ALA A 115 -13.05 -2.82 -18.45
N MET A 116 -12.51 -2.51 -17.28
CA MET A 116 -13.11 -1.57 -16.32
C MET A 116 -13.11 -0.12 -16.86
N ALA A 117 -12.02 0.30 -17.51
CA ALA A 117 -11.93 1.63 -18.09
C ALA A 117 -12.91 1.81 -19.26
N ARG A 118 -13.00 0.85 -20.19
CA ARG A 118 -13.90 0.91 -21.36
C ARG A 118 -15.38 0.86 -20.98
N SER A 119 -15.72 0.11 -19.94
CA SER A 119 -17.12 -0.01 -19.47
C SER A 119 -17.53 1.12 -18.55
N GLY A 120 -16.62 2.03 -18.15
CA GLY A 120 -16.88 3.06 -17.15
C GLY A 120 -17.16 2.50 -15.75
N GLN A 121 -16.71 1.26 -15.47
CA GLN A 121 -16.89 0.62 -14.18
C GLN A 121 -15.96 1.21 -13.10
N ALA A 122 -14.81 1.78 -13.47
CA ALA A 122 -13.92 2.47 -12.54
C ALA A 122 -13.69 3.91 -12.97
N GLU A 123 -13.65 4.83 -12.01
CA GLU A 123 -13.35 6.24 -12.22
C GLU A 123 -11.87 6.56 -12.08
N GLY A 124 -11.10 5.64 -11.50
CA GLY A 124 -9.65 5.74 -11.33
C GLY A 124 -9.07 4.50 -10.67
N PHE A 125 -7.74 4.46 -10.57
CA PHE A 125 -6.99 3.31 -10.11
C PHE A 125 -5.97 3.70 -9.04
N ILE A 126 -5.87 2.94 -7.96
CA ILE A 126 -4.80 3.06 -6.96
C ILE A 126 -3.85 1.88 -7.14
N VAL A 127 -2.59 2.15 -7.47
CA VAL A 127 -1.53 1.14 -7.64
C VAL A 127 -0.78 1.03 -6.32
N LEU A 128 -0.76 -0.15 -5.70
CA LEU A 128 -0.22 -0.36 -4.35
C LEU A 128 1.29 -0.57 -4.28
N TYR A 129 2.00 -0.41 -5.37
CA TYR A 129 3.44 -0.60 -5.45
C TYR A 129 4.05 0.40 -6.44
N SER A 130 5.36 0.55 -6.39
CA SER A 130 6.10 1.36 -7.35
C SER A 130 7.39 0.66 -7.73
N ARG A 131 7.59 0.45 -9.03
CA ARG A 131 8.81 -0.14 -9.58
C ARG A 131 9.28 0.57 -10.85
N LYS A 132 10.52 0.30 -11.22
CA LYS A 132 11.12 0.79 -12.47
C LYS A 132 10.46 0.10 -13.66
N HIS A 133 10.18 0.87 -14.71
CA HIS A 133 9.66 0.34 -15.99
C HIS A 133 8.40 -0.53 -15.83
N ASP A 134 7.43 -0.05 -15.04
CA ASP A 134 6.19 -0.77 -14.81
C ASP A 134 5.22 -0.61 -15.97
N PRO A 135 4.86 -1.70 -16.69
CA PRO A 135 4.00 -1.62 -17.88
C PRO A 135 2.55 -1.23 -17.53
N ILE A 136 2.11 -1.50 -16.31
CA ILE A 136 0.76 -1.12 -15.84
C ILE A 136 0.70 0.39 -15.63
N VAL A 137 1.69 0.97 -14.95
CA VAL A 137 1.78 2.42 -14.75
C VAL A 137 2.00 3.14 -16.08
N GLU A 138 2.83 2.59 -16.97
CA GLU A 138 3.04 3.13 -18.32
C GLU A 138 1.72 3.15 -19.12
N TYR A 139 0.94 2.06 -19.08
CA TYR A 139 -0.37 1.98 -19.72
C TYR A 139 -1.37 3.01 -19.14
N LEU A 140 -1.46 3.12 -17.82
CA LEU A 140 -2.36 4.10 -17.17
C LEU A 140 -2.01 5.53 -17.61
N CYS A 141 -0.71 5.85 -17.66
CA CYS A 141 -0.22 7.14 -18.13
C CYS A 141 -0.51 7.40 -19.61
N GLU A 142 -0.21 6.43 -20.51
CA GLU A 142 -0.45 6.56 -21.94
C GLU A 142 -1.93 6.71 -22.30
N LYS A 143 -2.83 6.11 -21.52
CA LYS A 143 -4.29 6.19 -21.73
C LYS A 143 -4.93 7.33 -20.97
N GLU A 144 -4.14 8.17 -20.31
CA GLU A 144 -4.61 9.30 -19.51
C GLU A 144 -5.68 8.89 -18.47
N LEU A 145 -5.57 7.66 -17.96
CA LEU A 145 -6.45 7.16 -16.91
C LEU A 145 -6.02 7.76 -15.56
N LEU A 146 -6.99 8.21 -14.78
CA LEU A 146 -6.68 8.74 -13.45
C LEU A 146 -6.13 7.63 -12.55
N TYR A 147 -4.94 7.84 -11.99
CA TYR A 147 -4.36 6.92 -11.04
C TYR A 147 -3.61 7.63 -9.91
N VAL A 148 -3.54 6.98 -8.77
CA VAL A 148 -2.71 7.35 -7.61
C VAL A 148 -1.75 6.20 -7.34
N LEU A 149 -0.47 6.53 -7.17
CA LEU A 149 0.57 5.55 -6.92
C LEU A 149 0.92 5.54 -5.43
N ILE A 150 0.98 4.36 -4.81
CA ILE A 150 1.61 4.17 -3.51
C ILE A 150 3.08 3.82 -3.73
N GLY A 151 3.96 4.71 -3.27
CA GLY A 151 5.35 4.79 -3.63
C GLY A 151 5.63 5.92 -4.61
N LYS A 152 6.88 6.34 -4.72
CA LYS A 152 7.27 7.44 -5.61
C LYS A 152 7.15 7.06 -7.09
N ALA A 153 6.92 8.04 -7.95
CA ALA A 153 6.91 7.83 -9.39
C ALA A 153 8.33 7.67 -9.95
N TYR A 154 8.57 6.62 -10.74
CA TYR A 154 9.84 6.41 -11.44
C TYR A 154 10.09 7.44 -12.55
N ARG A 155 9.02 7.78 -13.29
CA ARG A 155 9.03 8.80 -14.36
C ARG A 155 7.87 9.77 -14.16
N ASN A 156 7.94 10.93 -14.79
CA ASN A 156 6.87 11.94 -14.80
C ASN A 156 6.38 12.35 -13.39
N ALA A 157 7.28 12.37 -12.40
CA ALA A 157 6.96 12.60 -11.00
C ALA A 157 6.20 13.92 -10.75
N ASN A 158 6.30 14.91 -11.63
CA ASN A 158 5.56 16.17 -11.52
C ASN A 158 4.13 16.10 -12.08
N GLN A 159 3.78 15.01 -12.76
CA GLN A 159 2.46 14.76 -13.33
C GLN A 159 1.75 13.58 -12.68
N THR A 160 2.45 12.83 -11.82
CA THR A 160 1.92 11.66 -11.14
C THR A 160 1.49 12.02 -9.71
N ILE A 161 0.26 11.66 -9.37
CA ILE A 161 -0.24 11.73 -8.00
C ILE A 161 0.32 10.53 -7.25
N TYR A 162 1.05 10.77 -6.17
CA TYR A 162 1.56 9.67 -5.37
C TYR A 162 1.56 9.94 -3.87
N VAL A 163 1.48 8.87 -3.11
CA VAL A 163 1.56 8.83 -1.65
C VAL A 163 2.67 7.86 -1.28
N ASP A 164 3.66 8.31 -0.52
CA ASP A 164 4.83 7.51 -0.16
C ASP A 164 5.30 7.84 1.26
N ASN A 165 6.28 7.10 1.75
CA ASN A 165 7.11 7.49 2.87
C ASN A 165 8.40 8.15 2.36
N ASP A 166 9.11 8.86 3.20
CA ASP A 166 10.52 9.17 2.95
C ASP A 166 11.36 7.91 3.22
N ASN A 167 11.43 7.02 2.23
CA ASN A 167 12.13 5.75 2.36
C ASN A 167 13.66 5.91 2.48
N VAL A 168 14.24 6.99 1.95
CA VAL A 168 15.66 7.31 2.14
C VAL A 168 15.91 7.68 3.60
N LEU A 169 15.09 8.57 4.16
CA LEU A 169 15.18 8.94 5.57
C LEU A 169 14.94 7.73 6.47
N ALA A 170 13.93 6.91 6.20
CA ALA A 170 13.62 5.72 6.97
C ALA A 170 14.76 4.69 6.96
N GLY A 171 15.40 4.46 5.81
CA GLY A 171 16.59 3.61 5.70
C GLY A 171 17.79 4.16 6.46
N ARG A 172 17.98 5.50 6.41
CA ARG A 172 19.06 6.17 7.14
C ARG A 172 18.86 6.08 8.66
N GLU A 173 17.68 6.39 9.16
CA GLU A 173 17.38 6.33 10.58
C GLU A 173 17.48 4.90 11.13
N ALA A 174 16.98 3.90 10.38
CA ALA A 174 17.09 2.50 10.76
C ALA A 174 18.55 2.01 10.83
N ALA A 175 19.38 2.40 9.87
CA ALA A 175 20.81 2.07 9.89
C ALA A 175 21.56 2.82 11.01
N SER A 176 21.29 4.11 11.21
CA SER A 176 21.88 4.90 12.29
C SER A 176 21.54 4.31 13.67
N TYR A 177 20.32 3.85 13.88
CA TYR A 177 19.95 3.16 15.12
C TYR A 177 20.83 1.95 15.43
N LEU A 178 21.13 1.11 14.43
CA LEU A 178 22.05 -0.03 14.60
C LEU A 178 23.49 0.43 14.85
N ILE A 179 23.94 1.50 14.19
CA ILE A 179 25.29 2.06 14.37
C ILE A 179 25.43 2.65 15.77
N GLU A 180 24.43 3.36 16.28
CA GLU A 180 24.41 3.94 17.64
C GLU A 180 24.43 2.87 18.71
N MET A 181 23.91 1.66 18.45
CA MET A 181 24.08 0.49 19.30
C MET A 181 25.50 -0.09 19.31
N GLY A 182 26.38 0.37 18.38
CA GLY A 182 27.77 -0.07 18.29
C GLY A 182 28.06 -1.04 17.14
N HIS A 183 27.08 -1.35 16.28
CA HIS A 183 27.31 -2.22 15.14
C HIS A 183 28.15 -1.53 14.06
N GLN A 184 29.22 -2.20 13.60
CA GLN A 184 30.08 -1.74 12.50
C GLN A 184 29.97 -2.61 11.26
N ARG A 185 29.50 -3.86 11.41
CA ARG A 185 29.26 -4.80 10.33
C ARG A 185 27.77 -5.02 10.17
N ILE A 186 27.16 -4.17 9.35
CA ILE A 186 25.70 -4.15 9.12
C ILE A 186 25.47 -4.57 7.66
N ALA A 187 24.61 -5.55 7.42
CA ALA A 187 24.18 -5.91 6.07
C ALA A 187 22.80 -5.30 5.75
N TYR A 188 22.54 -5.06 4.47
CA TYR A 188 21.23 -4.70 3.94
C TYR A 188 20.71 -5.82 3.05
N ILE A 189 19.50 -6.31 3.34
CA ILE A 189 18.84 -7.36 2.56
C ILE A 189 17.54 -6.84 2.00
N SER A 190 17.36 -6.95 0.67
CA SER A 190 16.14 -6.57 -0.04
C SER A 190 15.57 -7.72 -0.87
N ALA A 191 14.26 -7.67 -1.17
CA ALA A 191 13.61 -8.64 -2.04
C ALA A 191 13.97 -8.40 -3.51
N ASP A 192 13.66 -7.23 -4.02
CA ASP A 192 13.78 -6.84 -5.43
C ASP A 192 14.21 -5.37 -5.53
N ASN A 193 15.33 -5.10 -6.14
CA ASN A 193 15.86 -3.74 -6.35
C ASN A 193 15.14 -2.98 -7.49
N THR A 194 14.20 -3.59 -8.19
CA THR A 194 13.31 -2.86 -9.11
C THR A 194 12.26 -2.06 -8.34
N LEU A 195 11.93 -2.47 -7.12
CA LEU A 195 11.02 -1.78 -6.21
C LEU A 195 11.69 -0.52 -5.65
N LEU A 196 11.09 0.63 -5.89
CA LEU A 196 11.72 1.93 -5.57
C LEU A 196 11.92 2.14 -4.08
N PHE A 197 11.01 1.65 -3.23
CA PHE A 197 11.19 1.73 -1.78
C PHE A 197 12.42 0.97 -1.28
N ALA A 198 12.72 -0.20 -1.89
CA ALA A 198 13.88 -1.00 -1.49
C ALA A 198 15.20 -0.30 -1.86
N GLU A 199 15.27 0.30 -3.05
CA GLU A 199 16.41 1.09 -3.49
C GLU A 199 16.60 2.34 -2.62
N ASP A 200 15.52 3.03 -2.25
CA ASP A 200 15.58 4.21 -1.39
C ASP A 200 16.05 3.87 0.02
N ARG A 201 15.52 2.80 0.63
CA ARG A 201 15.99 2.30 1.93
C ARG A 201 17.47 1.93 1.89
N LYS A 202 17.93 1.28 0.79
CA LYS A 202 19.34 0.98 0.56
C LYS A 202 20.19 2.25 0.46
N THR A 203 19.68 3.27 -0.23
CA THR A 203 20.34 4.59 -0.33
C THR A 203 20.48 5.23 1.04
N GLY A 204 19.43 5.20 1.86
CA GLY A 204 19.46 5.69 3.23
C GLY A 204 20.45 4.91 4.12
N TYR A 205 20.45 3.59 4.03
CA TYR A 205 21.42 2.72 4.71
C TYR A 205 22.86 3.10 4.34
N ALA A 206 23.16 3.26 3.05
CA ALA A 206 24.49 3.64 2.59
C ALA A 206 24.89 5.05 3.09
N ALA A 207 23.95 6.00 3.11
CA ALA A 207 24.17 7.34 3.64
C ALA A 207 24.53 7.29 5.12
N ALA A 208 23.84 6.52 5.94
CA ALA A 208 24.15 6.37 7.36
C ALA A 208 25.54 5.78 7.61
N LEU A 209 25.94 4.75 6.85
CA LEU A 209 27.31 4.21 6.94
C LEU A 209 28.35 5.27 6.63
N LEU A 210 28.16 6.05 5.56
CA LEU A 210 29.11 7.10 5.17
C LEU A 210 29.19 8.22 6.22
N GLU A 211 28.06 8.67 6.76
CA GLU A 211 27.99 9.68 7.82
C GLU A 211 28.78 9.27 9.07
N HIS A 212 28.77 7.95 9.38
CA HIS A 212 29.51 7.39 10.52
C HIS A 212 30.88 6.82 10.14
N GLN A 213 31.38 7.10 8.93
CA GLN A 213 32.70 6.67 8.44
C GLN A 213 32.88 5.14 8.42
N LEU A 214 31.80 4.40 8.25
CA LEU A 214 31.82 2.94 8.09
C LEU A 214 31.90 2.56 6.60
N PRO A 215 32.61 1.46 6.26
CA PRO A 215 32.74 1.03 4.88
C PRO A 215 31.43 0.41 4.36
N ILE A 216 31.03 0.78 3.15
CA ILE A 216 29.99 0.06 2.42
C ILE A 216 30.63 -1.18 1.80
N ARG A 217 30.21 -2.36 2.23
CA ARG A 217 30.70 -3.64 1.72
C ARG A 217 29.71 -4.21 0.71
N PRO A 218 30.09 -4.39 -0.56
CA PRO A 218 29.20 -4.92 -1.59
C PRO A 218 28.60 -6.28 -1.21
N GLU A 219 29.38 -7.16 -0.57
CA GLU A 219 28.97 -8.47 -0.10
C GLU A 219 27.90 -8.45 0.99
N TYR A 220 27.69 -7.31 1.65
CA TYR A 220 26.63 -7.10 2.64
C TYR A 220 25.36 -6.52 2.04
N CYS A 221 25.36 -6.16 0.77
CA CYS A 221 24.17 -5.69 0.06
C CYS A 221 23.57 -6.85 -0.74
N VAL A 222 22.68 -7.61 -0.12
CA VAL A 222 22.15 -8.85 -0.67
C VAL A 222 20.74 -8.62 -1.22
N GLU A 223 20.54 -9.00 -2.47
CA GLU A 223 19.24 -9.02 -3.12
C GLU A 223 18.70 -10.46 -3.15
N MET A 224 17.51 -10.63 -2.63
CA MET A 224 16.84 -11.93 -2.53
C MET A 224 15.88 -12.19 -3.70
N ASN A 225 16.22 -11.65 -4.89
CA ASN A 225 15.49 -11.89 -6.14
C ASN A 225 15.75 -13.30 -6.67
N CYS A 226 15.50 -14.30 -5.85
CA CYS A 226 15.65 -15.71 -6.16
C CYS A 226 14.44 -16.47 -5.61
N ARG A 227 14.25 -17.70 -6.11
CA ARG A 227 13.16 -18.56 -5.63
C ARG A 227 13.28 -18.79 -4.12
N PRO A 228 12.13 -18.93 -3.41
CA PRO A 228 12.12 -19.10 -1.95
C PRO A 228 13.02 -20.24 -1.44
N ASP A 229 13.14 -21.34 -2.22
CA ASP A 229 14.00 -22.49 -1.91
C ASP A 229 15.50 -22.18 -1.96
N GLN A 230 15.91 -21.12 -2.65
CA GLN A 230 17.31 -20.68 -2.77
C GLN A 230 17.71 -19.64 -1.72
N ARG A 231 16.73 -18.98 -1.10
CA ARG A 231 16.96 -17.89 -0.12
C ARG A 231 17.78 -18.35 1.08
N SER A 232 17.49 -19.54 1.60
CA SER A 232 18.22 -20.11 2.73
C SER A 232 19.71 -20.24 2.45
N ALA A 233 20.07 -20.76 1.26
CA ALA A 233 21.49 -20.93 0.91
C ALA A 233 22.25 -19.59 0.79
N VAL A 234 21.60 -18.55 0.26
CA VAL A 234 22.21 -17.21 0.16
C VAL A 234 22.46 -16.64 1.57
N LEU A 235 21.49 -16.76 2.48
CA LEU A 235 21.59 -16.28 3.85
C LEU A 235 22.63 -17.09 4.65
N GLU A 236 22.64 -18.40 4.51
CA GLU A 236 23.61 -19.26 5.16
C GLU A 236 25.04 -18.92 4.75
N ASN A 237 25.28 -18.64 3.47
CA ASN A 237 26.59 -18.20 2.98
C ASN A 237 27.02 -16.86 3.61
N LEU A 238 26.12 -15.87 3.70
CA LEU A 238 26.41 -14.59 4.34
C LEU A 238 26.72 -14.76 5.83
N LEU A 239 25.93 -15.55 6.54
CA LEU A 239 25.99 -15.71 7.99
C LEU A 239 27.06 -16.69 8.48
N SER A 240 27.57 -17.58 7.60
CA SER A 240 28.67 -18.52 7.92
C SER A 240 30.06 -17.93 7.65
N SER A 241 30.13 -16.72 7.06
CA SER A 241 31.40 -16.06 6.79
C SER A 241 32.13 -15.72 8.11
N PRO A 242 33.47 -15.82 8.17
CA PRO A 242 34.25 -15.33 9.32
C PRO A 242 34.03 -13.85 9.61
N ASP A 243 33.78 -13.06 8.57
CA ASP A 243 33.44 -11.63 8.63
C ASP A 243 31.93 -11.37 8.55
N ARG A 244 31.10 -12.27 9.09
CA ARG A 244 29.66 -12.12 9.06
C ARG A 244 29.18 -10.79 9.65
N PRO A 245 28.06 -10.22 9.18
CA PRO A 245 27.48 -9.04 9.80
C PRO A 245 27.06 -9.36 11.25
N THR A 246 27.09 -8.35 12.10
CA THR A 246 26.55 -8.42 13.48
C THR A 246 25.13 -7.85 13.56
N ALA A 247 24.70 -7.14 12.53
CA ALA A 247 23.32 -6.67 12.37
C ALA A 247 22.91 -6.74 10.89
N ILE A 248 21.62 -6.91 10.68
CA ILE A 248 21.00 -6.89 9.35
C ILE A 248 19.82 -5.93 9.36
N LEU A 249 19.82 -5.01 8.41
CA LEU A 249 18.68 -4.20 8.03
C LEU A 249 17.96 -4.88 6.87
N VAL A 250 16.70 -5.27 7.05
CA VAL A 250 15.94 -6.04 6.08
C VAL A 250 14.81 -5.19 5.51
N SER A 251 14.60 -5.19 4.21
CA SER A 251 13.63 -4.33 3.52
C SER A 251 12.17 -4.53 3.91
N ASP A 252 11.82 -5.68 4.48
CA ASP A 252 10.48 -5.98 5.00
C ASP A 252 10.49 -7.11 6.04
N ASP A 253 9.39 -7.24 6.81
CA ASP A 253 9.27 -8.22 7.89
C ASP A 253 9.22 -9.66 7.40
N ILE A 254 8.74 -9.92 6.17
CA ILE A 254 8.67 -11.29 5.63
C ILE A 254 10.08 -11.80 5.37
N LEU A 255 10.93 -10.99 4.74
CA LEU A 255 12.34 -11.33 4.55
C LEU A 255 13.08 -11.49 5.89
N ALA A 256 12.72 -10.70 6.92
CA ALA A 256 13.28 -10.86 8.24
C ALA A 256 12.98 -12.24 8.84
N MET A 257 11.83 -12.84 8.52
CA MET A 257 11.52 -14.23 8.94
C MET A 257 12.42 -15.26 8.26
N PHE A 258 12.79 -15.06 6.99
CA PHE A 258 13.78 -15.92 6.32
C PHE A 258 15.16 -15.79 6.97
N VAL A 259 15.57 -14.56 7.33
CA VAL A 259 16.83 -14.33 8.07
C VAL A 259 16.79 -15.04 9.42
N ALA A 260 15.70 -14.92 10.18
CA ALA A 260 15.54 -15.61 11.46
C ALA A 260 15.56 -17.13 11.31
N GLY A 261 14.96 -17.67 10.25
CA GLY A 261 15.03 -19.09 9.90
C GLY A 261 16.46 -19.57 9.64
N ALA A 262 17.25 -18.81 8.87
CA ALA A 262 18.66 -19.10 8.62
C ALA A 262 19.51 -19.04 9.90
N CYS A 263 19.24 -18.08 10.80
CA CYS A 263 19.86 -18.04 12.12
C CYS A 263 19.59 -19.32 12.91
N GLY A 264 18.32 -19.79 12.91
CA GLY A 264 17.96 -21.04 13.58
C GLY A 264 18.73 -22.26 13.03
N SER A 265 18.88 -22.38 11.70
CA SER A 265 19.65 -23.44 11.05
C SER A 265 21.14 -23.41 11.43
N LEU A 266 21.70 -22.22 11.58
CA LEU A 266 23.10 -21.99 11.96
C LEU A 266 23.33 -21.91 13.47
N ARG A 267 22.27 -22.06 14.28
CA ARG A 267 22.30 -21.93 15.77
C ARG A 267 22.80 -20.56 16.22
N LEU A 268 22.50 -19.51 15.47
CA LEU A 268 22.76 -18.14 15.85
C LEU A 268 21.57 -17.58 16.67
N SER A 269 21.87 -16.97 17.79
CA SER A 269 20.88 -16.34 18.66
C SER A 269 20.54 -14.92 18.19
N ILE A 270 19.26 -14.58 18.18
CA ILE A 270 18.77 -13.22 17.97
C ILE A 270 18.32 -12.70 19.33
N PRO A 271 18.79 -11.56 19.81
CA PRO A 271 19.71 -10.60 19.15
C PRO A 271 21.21 -10.84 19.43
N ASP A 272 21.61 -11.78 20.29
CA ASP A 272 22.94 -11.86 20.88
C ASP A 272 24.05 -12.09 19.85
N ASP A 273 23.83 -12.94 18.84
CA ASP A 273 24.77 -13.20 17.73
C ASP A 273 24.49 -12.34 16.49
N LEU A 274 23.22 -11.91 16.30
CA LEU A 274 22.78 -11.14 15.14
C LEU A 274 21.57 -10.28 15.48
N SER A 275 21.70 -8.98 15.37
CA SER A 275 20.58 -8.04 15.44
C SER A 275 19.83 -7.99 14.12
N ILE A 276 18.49 -7.92 14.17
CA ILE A 276 17.62 -7.80 12.97
C ILE A 276 16.69 -6.61 13.15
N LEU A 277 16.73 -5.68 12.18
CA LEU A 277 15.80 -4.57 12.06
C LEU A 277 15.10 -4.65 10.72
N SER A 278 13.80 -4.51 10.69
CA SER A 278 12.97 -4.67 9.49
C SER A 278 12.04 -3.47 9.24
N PHE A 279 11.15 -3.59 8.24
CA PHE A 279 10.15 -2.59 7.91
C PHE A 279 8.76 -3.20 7.82
N ASN A 280 7.76 -2.36 7.98
CA ASN A 280 6.30 -2.52 7.88
C ASN A 280 5.59 -2.74 9.22
N ASN A 281 6.29 -3.07 10.32
CA ASN A 281 5.69 -3.32 11.64
C ASN A 281 4.46 -4.26 11.58
N SER A 282 4.57 -5.29 10.75
CA SER A 282 3.51 -6.23 10.46
C SER A 282 3.21 -7.17 11.64
N LEU A 283 2.19 -8.01 11.47
CA LEU A 283 1.90 -9.07 12.42
C LEU A 283 3.09 -10.04 12.60
N PHE A 284 3.89 -10.25 11.55
CA PHE A 284 5.11 -11.06 11.64
C PHE A 284 6.12 -10.45 12.62
N ALA A 285 6.33 -9.13 12.59
CA ALA A 285 7.23 -8.47 13.52
C ALA A 285 6.74 -8.57 14.99
N GLN A 286 5.42 -8.57 15.19
CA GLN A 286 4.80 -8.63 16.51
C GLN A 286 4.77 -10.04 17.11
N LEU A 287 4.62 -11.08 16.27
CA LEU A 287 4.48 -12.48 16.69
C LEU A 287 5.78 -13.28 16.63
N SER A 288 6.83 -12.76 15.96
CA SER A 288 8.14 -13.41 15.95
C SER A 288 8.75 -13.56 17.35
N PHE A 289 9.69 -14.49 17.49
CA PHE A 289 10.43 -14.67 18.72
C PHE A 289 11.93 -14.71 18.44
N PRO A 290 12.69 -13.70 18.94
CA PRO A 290 12.22 -12.48 19.59
C PRO A 290 11.38 -11.59 18.67
N GLN A 291 10.54 -10.71 19.26
CA GLN A 291 9.77 -9.73 18.48
C GLN A 291 10.71 -8.78 17.72
N LEU A 292 10.41 -8.52 16.44
CA LEU A 292 11.28 -7.69 15.59
C LEU A 292 11.12 -6.19 15.90
N THR A 293 12.25 -5.51 16.07
CA THR A 293 12.35 -4.07 15.91
C THR A 293 12.09 -3.75 14.44
N SER A 294 11.12 -2.89 14.16
CA SER A 294 10.66 -2.65 12.80
C SER A 294 10.22 -1.20 12.59
N VAL A 295 10.50 -0.65 11.42
CA VAL A 295 10.01 0.67 11.02
C VAL A 295 8.56 0.54 10.56
N ASP A 296 7.64 1.17 11.29
CA ASP A 296 6.24 1.30 10.90
C ASP A 296 6.11 2.34 9.80
N VAL A 297 5.71 1.91 8.63
CA VAL A 297 5.49 2.77 7.45
C VAL A 297 4.09 3.37 7.41
N ASN A 298 3.27 3.14 8.45
CA ASN A 298 1.88 3.60 8.51
C ASN A 298 1.05 3.18 7.27
N ALA A 299 1.11 1.90 6.89
CA ALA A 299 0.48 1.37 5.67
C ALA A 299 -1.01 1.74 5.55
N ARG A 300 -1.75 1.71 6.66
CA ARG A 300 -3.16 2.12 6.67
C ARG A 300 -3.33 3.60 6.33
N GLN A 301 -2.46 4.48 6.82
CA GLN A 301 -2.52 5.92 6.52
C GLN A 301 -2.15 6.19 5.06
N LEU A 302 -1.17 5.46 4.50
CA LEU A 302 -0.87 5.51 3.06
C LEU A 302 -2.14 5.22 2.24
N GLY A 303 -2.90 4.20 2.62
CA GLY A 303 -4.17 3.87 1.96
C GLY A 303 -5.23 4.96 2.09
N ILE A 304 -5.40 5.55 3.27
CA ILE A 304 -6.35 6.66 3.50
C ILE A 304 -5.99 7.86 2.62
N GLU A 305 -4.71 8.25 2.61
CA GLU A 305 -4.26 9.38 1.80
C GLU A 305 -4.39 9.11 0.30
N ALA A 306 -4.07 7.90 -0.16
CA ALA A 306 -4.24 7.53 -1.56
C ALA A 306 -5.71 7.61 -2.02
N ALA A 307 -6.64 7.10 -1.20
CA ALA A 307 -8.07 7.23 -1.48
C ALA A 307 -8.55 8.68 -1.42
N SER A 308 -8.00 9.49 -0.50
CA SER A 308 -8.30 10.91 -0.39
C SER A 308 -7.91 11.68 -1.65
N GLN A 309 -6.69 11.44 -2.14
CA GLN A 309 -6.20 12.06 -3.37
C GLN A 309 -7.00 11.58 -4.59
N MET A 310 -7.29 10.29 -4.69
CA MET A 310 -8.11 9.72 -5.77
C MET A 310 -9.49 10.40 -5.82
N ILE A 311 -10.21 10.43 -4.72
CA ILE A 311 -11.55 11.02 -4.65
C ILE A 311 -11.52 12.52 -4.95
N SER A 312 -10.52 13.24 -4.42
CA SER A 312 -10.36 14.67 -4.67
C SER A 312 -10.18 14.98 -6.15
N HIS A 313 -9.41 14.16 -6.89
CA HIS A 313 -9.18 14.35 -8.32
C HIS A 313 -10.35 13.86 -9.18
N ILE A 314 -11.13 12.87 -8.73
CA ILE A 314 -12.40 12.50 -9.37
C ILE A 314 -13.40 13.65 -9.27
N GLU A 315 -13.53 14.23 -8.08
CA GLU A 315 -14.49 15.34 -7.84
C GLU A 315 -14.03 16.67 -8.46
N ASN A 316 -12.71 16.87 -8.63
CA ASN A 316 -12.10 18.08 -9.17
C ASN A 316 -10.98 17.73 -10.18
N PRO A 317 -11.28 17.39 -11.43
CA PRO A 317 -10.29 16.94 -12.41
C PRO A 317 -9.21 17.97 -12.77
N GLY A 318 -9.39 19.24 -12.41
CA GLY A 318 -8.42 20.32 -12.66
C GLY A 318 -7.34 20.47 -11.58
N LEU A 319 -7.32 19.63 -10.54
CA LEU A 319 -6.29 19.70 -9.52
C LEU A 319 -4.91 19.31 -10.07
N PRO A 320 -3.83 19.99 -9.64
CA PRO A 320 -2.47 19.58 -9.99
C PRO A 320 -2.12 18.26 -9.31
N ALA A 321 -1.21 17.50 -9.90
CA ALA A 321 -0.67 16.31 -9.28
C ALA A 321 -0.02 16.64 -7.92
N THR A 322 -0.33 15.83 -6.92
CA THR A 322 0.11 16.02 -5.53
C THR A 322 1.07 14.91 -5.10
N LYS A 323 1.96 15.26 -4.18
CA LYS A 323 2.94 14.34 -3.57
C LYS A 323 2.73 14.39 -2.07
N ILE A 324 2.27 13.30 -1.49
CA ILE A 324 2.03 13.19 -0.05
C ILE A 324 3.08 12.28 0.57
N ILE A 325 3.75 12.75 1.61
CA ILE A 325 4.69 11.95 2.39
C ILE A 325 4.06 11.63 3.74
N VAL A 326 3.86 10.35 4.00
CA VAL A 326 3.35 9.85 5.28
C VAL A 326 4.55 9.55 6.20
N PRO A 327 4.59 10.07 7.42
CA PRO A 327 5.67 9.81 8.36
C PRO A 327 5.77 8.31 8.72
N HIS A 328 6.98 7.84 8.93
CA HIS A 328 7.29 6.53 9.51
C HIS A 328 7.69 6.66 10.98
N VAL A 329 7.69 5.53 11.71
CA VAL A 329 8.09 5.48 13.12
C VAL A 329 8.89 4.21 13.38
N LEU A 330 10.05 4.32 14.00
CA LEU A 330 10.80 3.15 14.49
C LEU A 330 10.11 2.59 15.74
N VAL A 331 9.74 1.33 15.69
CA VAL A 331 9.14 0.58 16.80
C VAL A 331 10.16 -0.40 17.36
N GLU A 332 10.77 -0.02 18.47
CA GLU A 332 11.78 -0.83 19.14
C GLU A 332 11.16 -2.04 19.83
N ARG A 333 11.82 -3.21 19.69
CA ARG A 333 11.45 -4.46 20.35
C ARG A 333 12.72 -5.22 20.79
N LYS A 334 12.72 -6.56 20.64
CA LYS A 334 13.72 -7.44 21.25
C LYS A 334 14.72 -8.06 20.26
N SER A 335 14.67 -7.70 18.99
CA SER A 335 15.54 -8.31 17.97
C SER A 335 16.84 -7.55 17.71
N CYS A 336 17.10 -6.47 18.47
CA CYS A 336 18.34 -5.70 18.40
C CYS A 336 18.96 -5.56 19.78
N SER A 337 20.29 -5.71 19.87
CA SER A 337 21.11 -5.46 21.07
C SER A 337 22.50 -4.97 20.63
N PRO A 338 23.30 -4.34 21.50
CA PRO A 338 24.68 -4.05 21.18
C PRO A 338 25.44 -5.31 20.77
N PRO A 339 26.41 -5.20 19.84
CA PRO A 339 27.22 -6.35 19.40
C PRO A 339 28.06 -6.90 20.56
N SER A 340 28.14 -8.24 20.65
CA SER A 340 28.96 -8.95 21.64
C SER A 340 30.47 -8.84 21.32
#